data_d10297ec07c1d46a5dce20081b0409fa
#
_entry.id   d10297ec07c1d46a5dce20081b0409fa
#
_cell.length_a   1.000
_cell.length_b   1.000
_cell.length_c   1.000
_cell.angle_alpha   90.00
_cell.angle_beta   90.00
_cell.angle_gamma   90.00
#
_symmetry.space_group_name_H-M   'P 1'
#
loop_
_entity.id
_entity.type
_entity.pdbx_description
1 polymer ?
#
loop_
_entity_poly.entity_id
_entity_poly.type
_entity_poly.pdbx_seq_one_letter_code
_entity_poly.pdbx_strand_id
1 'polypeptide(L)'
;MRRLIGWMVPKTAAHASTPSWWQRIKMLMLASAGLGLVTTAGLAYAERDRVITELHQLGAEAGLKLRHIQVRGRSHISKDSLLAALDLQLDAPIFSINLQDLHNRVSQIGWVKNVIIERRLPGTIHIVLEERVPVALLQNDTDHQLIDASGAIIEGADPRNFTHLKVVAGDNAAANAAPILAALRTEPELFSEVWAISFRSERRWDVYLKNGMEIRLPESDPISAWSRLAVIDREKAITNRDLAVIDLRIPKQLIVEPNIPVRGKGSNT
;
A
#
# COMPACT_ATOMS: atom_id res chain seq x y z
N MET A 1 80.63 52.77 -3.39
CA MET A 1 80.34 51.52 -4.03
C MET A 1 79.03 50.97 -3.45
N ARG A 2 77.89 51.07 -4.19
CA ARG A 2 76.70 50.24 -4.01
C ARG A 2 75.75 50.43 -5.22
N ARG A 3 75.71 49.42 -6.08
CA ARG A 3 74.86 49.39 -7.24
C ARG A 3 73.45 49.11 -6.78
N LEU A 4 72.48 49.95 -7.17
CA LEU A 4 71.03 49.69 -7.08
C LEU A 4 70.59 48.91 -8.32
N ILE A 5 70.16 47.69 -8.11
CA ILE A 5 69.54 46.83 -9.13
C ILE A 5 68.09 47.24 -9.19
N GLY A 6 67.69 47.91 -10.29
CA GLY A 6 66.26 48.20 -10.56
C GLY A 6 65.56 46.91 -11.07
N TRP A 7 64.51 46.52 -10.43
CA TRP A 7 63.65 45.44 -10.85
C TRP A 7 62.63 45.98 -11.85
N MET A 8 62.80 45.64 -13.12
CA MET A 8 61.81 45.86 -14.14
C MET A 8 60.72 44.81 -14.02
N VAL A 9 59.50 45.24 -13.66
CA VAL A 9 58.26 44.44 -13.76
C VAL A 9 57.70 44.63 -15.17
N PRO A 10 57.51 43.57 -15.98
CA PRO A 10 56.85 43.70 -17.26
C PRO A 10 55.34 43.89 -17.04
N LYS A 11 54.78 45.01 -17.44
CA LYS A 11 53.37 45.22 -17.62
C LYS A 11 52.90 44.45 -18.85
N THR A 12 52.34 43.26 -18.64
CA THR A 12 51.53 42.57 -19.64
C THR A 12 50.20 43.31 -19.76
N ALA A 13 50.11 44.23 -20.69
CA ALA A 13 48.83 44.78 -21.10
C ALA A 13 48.06 43.71 -21.87
N ALA A 14 47.05 43.14 -21.27
CA ALA A 14 46.08 42.30 -21.96
C ALA A 14 45.34 43.20 -22.95
N HIS A 15 45.72 43.14 -24.22
CA HIS A 15 44.90 43.68 -25.29
C HIS A 15 43.60 42.92 -25.38
N ALA A 16 42.54 43.42 -24.79
CA ALA A 16 41.19 43.02 -25.09
C ALA A 16 40.90 43.44 -26.56
N SER A 17 41.08 42.50 -27.47
CA SER A 17 40.73 42.71 -28.87
C SER A 17 39.23 42.93 -28.99
N THR A 18 38.81 44.16 -29.28
CA THR A 18 37.43 44.47 -29.59
C THR A 18 37.03 43.61 -30.82
N PRO A 19 35.94 42.81 -30.72
CA PRO A 19 35.55 41.94 -31.83
C PRO A 19 35.31 42.77 -33.07
N SER A 20 35.89 42.32 -34.21
CA SER A 20 35.73 43.03 -35.49
C SER A 20 34.22 43.10 -35.83
N TRP A 21 33.81 44.15 -36.56
CA TRP A 21 32.42 44.33 -36.93
C TRP A 21 31.79 43.07 -37.60
N TRP A 22 32.55 42.29 -38.31
CA TRP A 22 32.18 40.99 -38.88
C TRP A 22 31.87 39.95 -37.82
N GLN A 23 32.60 39.94 -36.73
CA GLN A 23 32.31 39.04 -35.60
C GLN A 23 31.03 39.45 -34.88
N ARG A 24 30.75 40.71 -34.74
CA ARG A 24 29.47 41.26 -34.21
C ARG A 24 28.28 40.87 -35.07
N ILE A 25 28.43 40.97 -36.41
CA ILE A 25 27.37 40.53 -37.35
C ILE A 25 27.15 39.05 -37.26
N LYS A 26 28.21 38.20 -37.20
CA LYS A 26 28.06 36.76 -37.01
C LYS A 26 27.39 36.40 -35.68
N MET A 27 27.76 37.06 -34.58
CA MET A 27 27.08 36.88 -33.30
C MET A 27 25.59 37.29 -33.34
N LEU A 28 25.26 38.39 -34.00
CA LEU A 28 23.86 38.81 -34.19
C LEU A 28 23.06 37.83 -35.03
N MET A 29 23.63 37.30 -36.12
CA MET A 29 23.00 36.28 -36.96
C MET A 29 22.82 34.97 -36.18
N LEU A 30 23.79 34.52 -35.39
CA LEU A 30 23.65 33.32 -34.53
C LEU A 30 22.64 33.54 -33.40
N ALA A 31 22.60 34.71 -32.80
CA ALA A 31 21.60 35.07 -31.80
C ALA A 31 20.17 35.12 -32.36
N SER A 32 20.00 35.70 -33.59
CA SER A 32 18.70 35.71 -34.25
C SER A 32 18.25 34.34 -34.70
N ALA A 33 19.16 33.49 -35.20
CA ALA A 33 18.86 32.10 -35.53
C ALA A 33 18.50 31.29 -34.31
N GLY A 34 19.21 31.47 -33.18
CA GLY A 34 18.90 30.84 -31.88
C GLY A 34 17.55 31.28 -31.34
N LEU A 35 17.23 32.58 -31.42
CA LEU A 35 15.93 33.11 -31.01
C LEU A 35 14.80 32.60 -31.91
N GLY A 36 15.02 32.51 -33.22
CA GLY A 36 14.07 31.92 -34.17
C GLY A 36 13.80 30.45 -33.87
N LEU A 37 14.82 29.68 -33.52
CA LEU A 37 14.70 28.26 -33.15
C LEU A 37 13.94 28.06 -31.83
N VAL A 38 14.19 28.91 -30.84
CA VAL A 38 13.46 28.91 -29.58
C VAL A 38 12.00 29.31 -29.75
N THR A 39 11.73 30.34 -30.57
CA THR A 39 10.34 30.77 -30.82
C THR A 39 9.55 29.72 -31.61
N THR A 40 10.14 29.09 -32.62
CA THR A 40 9.47 28.03 -33.39
C THR A 40 9.26 26.78 -32.53
N ALA A 41 10.22 26.40 -31.71
CA ALA A 41 10.07 25.30 -30.76
C ALA A 41 9.00 25.60 -29.68
N GLY A 42 8.95 26.83 -29.18
CA GLY A 42 7.91 27.30 -28.25
C GLY A 42 6.51 27.29 -28.85
N LEU A 43 6.36 27.74 -30.08
CA LEU A 43 5.09 27.69 -30.82
C LEU A 43 4.66 26.25 -31.12
N ALA A 44 5.59 25.39 -31.55
CA ALA A 44 5.31 23.99 -31.80
C ALA A 44 4.92 23.24 -30.49
N TYR A 45 5.50 23.64 -29.39
CA TYR A 45 5.13 23.11 -28.05
C TYR A 45 3.73 23.59 -27.63
N ALA A 46 3.40 24.85 -27.86
CA ALA A 46 2.10 25.43 -27.54
C ALA A 46 0.94 24.83 -28.38
N GLU A 47 1.21 24.52 -29.64
CA GLU A 47 0.21 23.92 -30.56
C GLU A 47 0.12 22.39 -30.44
N ARG A 48 1.05 21.75 -29.69
CA ARG A 48 1.13 20.28 -29.52
C ARG A 48 -0.20 19.67 -29.10
N ASP A 49 -0.86 20.28 -28.13
CA ASP A 49 -2.10 19.75 -27.57
C ASP A 49 -3.27 19.82 -28.55
N ARG A 50 -3.29 20.85 -29.43
CA ARG A 50 -4.28 20.95 -30.53
C ARG A 50 -4.07 19.84 -31.56
N VAL A 51 -2.83 19.64 -32.00
CA VAL A 51 -2.50 18.61 -33.00
C VAL A 51 -2.83 17.22 -32.44
N ILE A 52 -2.51 16.95 -31.18
CA ILE A 52 -2.86 15.68 -30.53
C ILE A 52 -4.38 15.50 -30.46
N THR A 53 -5.13 16.53 -30.11
CA THR A 53 -6.58 16.48 -30.05
C THR A 53 -7.21 16.20 -31.42
N GLU A 54 -6.74 16.86 -32.48
CA GLU A 54 -7.19 16.60 -33.85
C GLU A 54 -6.88 15.17 -34.30
N LEU A 55 -5.68 14.66 -33.98
CA LEU A 55 -5.33 13.27 -34.27
C LEU A 55 -6.23 12.27 -33.54
N HIS A 56 -6.59 12.57 -32.28
CA HIS A 56 -7.54 11.74 -31.52
C HIS A 56 -8.95 11.79 -32.18
N GLN A 57 -9.39 12.93 -32.70
CA GLN A 57 -10.68 13.04 -33.37
C GLN A 57 -10.70 12.28 -34.69
N LEU A 58 -9.68 12.42 -35.51
CA LEU A 58 -9.53 11.64 -36.76
C LEU A 58 -9.52 10.13 -36.48
N GLY A 59 -8.82 9.70 -35.41
CA GLY A 59 -8.85 8.32 -34.95
C GLY A 59 -10.25 7.87 -34.54
N ALA A 60 -11.01 8.74 -33.88
CA ALA A 60 -12.38 8.46 -33.50
C ALA A 60 -13.32 8.33 -34.72
N GLU A 61 -13.15 9.15 -35.74
CA GLU A 61 -13.91 9.04 -37.01
C GLU A 61 -13.58 7.72 -37.74
N ALA A 62 -12.32 7.28 -37.64
CA ALA A 62 -11.88 5.96 -38.15
C ALA A 62 -12.39 4.77 -37.31
N GLY A 63 -13.23 5.02 -36.30
CA GLY A 63 -13.82 3.97 -35.46
C GLY A 63 -13.05 3.60 -34.19
N LEU A 64 -11.97 4.34 -33.88
CA LEU A 64 -11.14 4.14 -32.68
C LEU A 64 -11.75 4.88 -31.47
N LYS A 65 -12.96 4.48 -31.08
CA LYS A 65 -13.74 5.01 -29.95
C LYS A 65 -13.94 3.95 -28.89
N LEU A 66 -14.02 4.38 -27.63
CA LEU A 66 -14.35 3.47 -26.53
C LEU A 66 -15.75 2.90 -26.70
N ARG A 67 -15.85 1.61 -26.94
CA ARG A 67 -17.12 0.86 -27.08
C ARG A 67 -17.37 -0.07 -25.92
N HIS A 68 -16.31 -0.67 -25.39
CA HIS A 68 -16.42 -1.70 -24.37
C HIS A 68 -15.44 -1.46 -23.24
N ILE A 69 -15.90 -1.68 -22.00
CA ILE A 69 -15.08 -1.78 -20.80
C ILE A 69 -15.22 -3.22 -20.32
N GLN A 70 -14.13 -3.98 -20.38
CA GLN A 70 -14.09 -5.37 -19.93
C GLN A 70 -13.33 -5.43 -18.61
N VAL A 71 -13.98 -5.97 -17.57
CA VAL A 71 -13.40 -6.11 -16.23
C VAL A 71 -13.34 -7.59 -15.87
N ARG A 72 -12.18 -8.01 -15.33
CA ARG A 72 -11.98 -9.35 -14.77
C ARG A 72 -11.43 -9.26 -13.36
N GLY A 73 -11.69 -10.28 -12.54
CA GLY A 73 -11.19 -10.40 -11.17
C GLY A 73 -11.96 -9.58 -10.13
N ARG A 74 -13.14 -9.04 -10.47
CA ARG A 74 -14.00 -8.32 -9.54
C ARG A 74 -14.91 -9.30 -8.78
N SER A 75 -14.87 -9.25 -7.46
CA SER A 75 -15.71 -10.04 -6.54
C SER A 75 -16.46 -9.16 -5.55
N HIS A 76 -15.76 -8.38 -4.75
CA HIS A 76 -16.31 -7.52 -3.69
C HIS A 76 -16.54 -6.08 -4.12
N ILE A 77 -15.77 -5.59 -5.08
CA ILE A 77 -15.92 -4.22 -5.58
C ILE A 77 -17.26 -4.07 -6.28
N SER A 78 -18.07 -3.08 -5.89
CA SER A 78 -19.33 -2.81 -6.57
C SER A 78 -19.08 -2.31 -8.00
N LYS A 79 -20.02 -2.61 -8.91
CA LYS A 79 -19.96 -2.10 -10.29
C LYS A 79 -19.94 -0.57 -10.31
N ASP A 80 -20.78 0.04 -9.47
CA ASP A 80 -20.96 1.49 -9.45
C ASP A 80 -19.72 2.21 -8.91
N SER A 81 -19.09 1.68 -7.84
CA SER A 81 -17.81 2.21 -7.33
C SER A 81 -16.70 2.14 -8.39
N LEU A 82 -16.64 1.04 -9.12
CA LEU A 82 -15.63 0.91 -10.19
C LEU A 82 -15.90 1.86 -11.35
N LEU A 83 -17.16 1.97 -11.80
CA LEU A 83 -17.53 2.89 -12.89
C LEU A 83 -17.28 4.35 -12.48
N ALA A 84 -17.58 4.72 -11.24
CA ALA A 84 -17.30 6.06 -10.71
C ALA A 84 -15.79 6.34 -10.69
N ALA A 85 -14.94 5.37 -10.29
CA ALA A 85 -13.50 5.53 -10.32
C ALA A 85 -12.94 5.62 -11.74
N LEU A 86 -13.52 4.89 -12.68
CA LEU A 86 -13.08 4.92 -14.08
C LEU A 86 -13.41 6.26 -14.74
N ASP A 87 -14.58 6.85 -14.47
CA ASP A 87 -15.05 8.11 -15.05
C ASP A 87 -14.82 8.15 -16.57
N LEU A 88 -15.25 7.09 -17.26
CA LEU A 88 -15.08 6.93 -18.70
C LEU A 88 -16.41 7.17 -19.43
N GLN A 89 -16.35 7.94 -20.48
CA GLN A 89 -17.48 8.15 -21.38
C GLN A 89 -17.37 7.24 -22.59
N LEU A 90 -18.46 6.53 -22.92
CA LEU A 90 -18.55 5.78 -24.16
C LEU A 90 -18.43 6.73 -25.35
N ASP A 91 -17.97 6.20 -26.46
CA ASP A 91 -17.70 6.93 -27.70
C ASP A 91 -16.58 7.99 -27.63
N ALA A 92 -15.92 8.18 -26.47
CA ALA A 92 -14.71 9.00 -26.38
C ALA A 92 -13.59 8.41 -27.26
N PRO A 93 -12.70 9.27 -27.84
CA PRO A 93 -11.55 8.79 -28.59
C PRO A 93 -10.69 7.89 -27.72
N ILE A 94 -10.41 6.66 -28.14
CA ILE A 94 -9.75 5.67 -27.26
C ILE A 94 -8.32 6.09 -26.87
N PHE A 95 -7.65 6.88 -27.70
CA PHE A 95 -6.30 7.39 -27.43
C PHE A 95 -6.27 8.61 -26.49
N SER A 96 -7.39 9.33 -26.32
CA SER A 96 -7.46 10.40 -25.32
C SER A 96 -7.53 9.90 -23.88
N ILE A 97 -7.81 8.62 -23.67
CA ILE A 97 -7.91 8.01 -22.36
C ILE A 97 -6.51 7.79 -21.80
N ASN A 98 -6.19 8.46 -20.69
CA ASN A 98 -4.93 8.28 -19.98
C ASN A 98 -5.01 7.01 -19.08
N LEU A 99 -4.30 5.95 -19.47
CA LEU A 99 -4.31 4.70 -18.71
C LEU A 99 -3.65 4.81 -17.34
N GLN A 100 -2.66 5.71 -17.19
CA GLN A 100 -1.99 5.93 -15.90
C GLN A 100 -2.94 6.60 -14.90
N ASP A 101 -3.72 7.57 -15.32
CA ASP A 101 -4.71 8.21 -14.45
C ASP A 101 -5.82 7.24 -14.06
N LEU A 102 -6.26 6.38 -14.99
CA LEU A 102 -7.19 5.29 -14.69
C LEU A 102 -6.61 4.34 -13.65
N HIS A 103 -5.37 3.91 -13.86
CA HIS A 103 -4.66 3.02 -12.92
C HIS A 103 -4.61 3.65 -11.53
N ASN A 104 -4.23 4.93 -11.43
CA ASN A 104 -4.13 5.63 -10.15
C ASN A 104 -5.49 5.70 -9.44
N ARG A 105 -6.58 6.05 -10.17
CA ARG A 105 -7.93 6.13 -9.59
C ARG A 105 -8.47 4.78 -9.14
N VAL A 106 -8.28 3.73 -9.95
CA VAL A 106 -8.74 2.39 -9.59
C VAL A 106 -7.94 1.81 -8.43
N SER A 107 -6.63 2.09 -8.36
CA SER A 107 -5.76 1.64 -7.27
C SER A 107 -6.13 2.27 -5.90
N GLN A 108 -6.87 3.38 -5.89
CA GLN A 108 -7.37 4.01 -4.66
C GLN A 108 -8.61 3.31 -4.06
N ILE A 109 -9.22 2.38 -4.79
CA ILE A 109 -10.32 1.57 -4.24
C ILE A 109 -9.72 0.60 -3.21
N GLY A 110 -10.14 0.68 -1.95
CA GLY A 110 -9.53 -0.08 -0.84
C GLY A 110 -9.44 -1.59 -1.08
N TRP A 111 -10.39 -2.17 -1.81
CA TRP A 111 -10.37 -3.58 -2.19
C TRP A 111 -9.34 -3.95 -3.26
N VAL A 112 -8.79 -2.97 -3.99
CA VAL A 112 -7.82 -3.27 -5.05
C VAL A 112 -6.44 -3.48 -4.45
N LYS A 113 -5.89 -4.68 -4.65
CA LYS A 113 -4.50 -5.00 -4.33
C LYS A 113 -3.59 -4.65 -5.49
N ASN A 114 -4.03 -5.01 -6.71
CA ASN A 114 -3.30 -4.72 -7.94
C ASN A 114 -4.29 -4.53 -9.10
N VAL A 115 -3.93 -3.73 -10.11
CA VAL A 115 -4.73 -3.51 -11.30
C VAL A 115 -3.83 -3.41 -12.53
N ILE A 116 -4.26 -4.07 -13.61
CA ILE A 116 -3.64 -3.97 -14.92
C ILE A 116 -4.71 -3.40 -15.86
N ILE A 117 -4.36 -2.33 -16.57
CA ILE A 117 -5.27 -1.69 -17.53
C ILE A 117 -4.60 -1.67 -18.90
N GLU A 118 -5.29 -2.22 -19.88
CA GLU A 118 -4.83 -2.34 -21.25
C GLU A 118 -5.82 -1.71 -22.22
N ARG A 119 -5.27 -1.02 -23.21
CA ARG A 119 -6.04 -0.56 -24.36
C ARG A 119 -6.00 -1.62 -25.44
N ARG A 120 -7.13 -2.18 -25.78
CA ARG A 120 -7.30 -3.16 -26.87
C ARG A 120 -8.08 -2.55 -28.02
N LEU A 121 -7.38 -2.31 -29.10
CA LEU A 121 -8.00 -1.75 -30.31
C LEU A 121 -8.99 -2.73 -30.93
N PRO A 122 -10.05 -2.23 -31.60
CA PRO A 122 -10.28 -0.83 -31.94
C PRO A 122 -10.93 0.01 -30.83
N GLY A 123 -11.59 -0.56 -29.81
CA GLY A 123 -12.42 0.24 -28.92
C GLY A 123 -12.66 -0.36 -27.52
N THR A 124 -11.72 -1.10 -26.96
CA THR A 124 -11.89 -1.76 -25.66
C THR A 124 -10.85 -1.32 -24.66
N ILE A 125 -11.27 -0.96 -23.44
CA ILE A 125 -10.43 -0.88 -22.27
C ILE A 125 -10.62 -2.19 -21.49
N HIS A 126 -9.53 -2.93 -21.33
CA HIS A 126 -9.50 -4.19 -20.59
C HIS A 126 -8.83 -3.97 -19.24
N ILE A 127 -9.52 -4.35 -18.16
CA ILE A 127 -9.10 -4.15 -16.78
C ILE A 127 -9.06 -5.51 -16.10
N VAL A 128 -7.91 -5.83 -15.53
CA VAL A 128 -7.72 -7.03 -14.70
C VAL A 128 -7.44 -6.55 -13.28
N LEU A 129 -8.32 -6.92 -12.36
CA LEU A 129 -8.23 -6.60 -10.94
C LEU A 129 -7.74 -7.81 -10.16
N GLU A 130 -6.86 -7.57 -9.21
CA GLU A 130 -6.57 -8.46 -8.11
C GLU A 130 -7.11 -7.82 -6.84
N GLU A 131 -8.15 -8.42 -6.24
CA GLU A 131 -8.72 -7.93 -5.00
C GLU A 131 -7.90 -8.40 -3.79
N ARG A 132 -7.90 -7.59 -2.71
CA ARG A 132 -7.32 -7.97 -1.43
C ARG A 132 -8.15 -9.10 -0.81
N VAL A 133 -7.47 -10.04 -0.17
CA VAL A 133 -8.10 -11.12 0.57
C VAL A 133 -8.00 -10.80 2.06
N PRO A 134 -9.14 -10.57 2.75
CA PRO A 134 -9.11 -10.26 4.17
C PRO A 134 -8.65 -11.49 4.98
N VAL A 135 -7.76 -11.27 5.94
CA VAL A 135 -7.20 -12.32 6.81
C VAL A 135 -7.59 -12.15 8.28
N ALA A 136 -7.90 -10.94 8.71
CA ALA A 136 -8.26 -10.62 10.08
C ALA A 136 -9.09 -9.32 10.17
N LEU A 137 -9.67 -9.12 11.34
CA LEU A 137 -10.30 -7.88 11.79
C LEU A 137 -9.32 -7.14 12.69
N LEU A 138 -8.79 -6.01 12.26
CA LEU A 138 -7.97 -5.14 13.10
C LEU A 138 -8.89 -4.33 14.02
N GLN A 139 -8.66 -4.43 15.32
CA GLN A 139 -9.36 -3.61 16.31
C GLN A 139 -8.61 -2.29 16.50
N ASN A 140 -9.30 -1.19 16.19
CA ASN A 140 -8.90 0.16 16.56
C ASN A 140 -9.91 0.66 17.59
N ASP A 141 -9.46 1.35 18.62
CA ASP A 141 -10.26 1.90 19.73
C ASP A 141 -11.73 1.38 19.85
N THR A 142 -12.61 1.78 18.94
CA THR A 142 -14.03 1.43 18.94
C THR A 142 -14.49 0.61 17.75
N ASP A 143 -13.70 0.57 16.66
CA ASP A 143 -14.12 0.00 15.39
C ASP A 143 -13.22 -1.16 14.95
N HIS A 144 -13.77 -2.00 14.07
CA HIS A 144 -13.02 -3.05 13.42
C HIS A 144 -12.80 -2.68 11.94
N GLN A 145 -11.60 -2.94 11.44
CA GLN A 145 -11.26 -2.78 10.03
C GLN A 145 -10.72 -4.09 9.48
N LEU A 146 -11.04 -4.40 8.23
CA LEU A 146 -10.43 -5.57 7.58
C LEU A 146 -8.99 -5.28 7.18
N ILE A 147 -8.13 -6.27 7.39
CA ILE A 147 -6.74 -6.25 6.91
C ILE A 147 -6.45 -7.46 6.03
N ASP A 148 -5.59 -7.24 5.04
CA ASP A 148 -5.05 -8.30 4.20
C ASP A 148 -3.75 -8.91 4.78
N ALA A 149 -3.19 -9.89 4.08
CA ALA A 149 -1.97 -10.57 4.51
C ALA A 149 -0.72 -9.68 4.58
N SER A 150 -0.73 -8.50 3.95
CA SER A 150 0.34 -7.50 4.06
C SER A 150 0.15 -6.54 5.24
N GLY A 151 -0.98 -6.63 5.94
CA GLY A 151 -1.39 -5.71 6.98
C GLY A 151 -2.08 -4.43 6.46
N ALA A 152 -2.32 -4.36 5.15
CA ALA A 152 -3.02 -3.22 4.57
C ALA A 152 -4.51 -3.25 4.91
N ILE A 153 -5.04 -2.08 5.30
CA ILE A 153 -6.47 -1.91 5.59
C ILE A 153 -7.26 -1.96 4.27
N ILE A 154 -8.37 -2.68 4.29
CA ILE A 154 -9.31 -2.76 3.17
C ILE A 154 -10.42 -1.74 3.40
N GLU A 155 -10.21 -0.53 2.91
CA GLU A 155 -11.17 0.57 3.06
C GLU A 155 -12.48 0.28 2.34
N GLY A 156 -13.59 0.76 2.93
CA GLY A 156 -14.94 0.58 2.37
C GLY A 156 -15.50 -0.84 2.50
N ALA A 157 -14.79 -1.74 3.18
CA ALA A 157 -15.32 -3.06 3.53
C ALA A 157 -16.16 -2.99 4.81
N ASP A 158 -17.27 -3.72 4.84
CA ASP A 158 -18.08 -3.85 6.06
C ASP A 158 -17.60 -5.03 6.91
N PRO A 159 -16.99 -4.79 8.09
CA PRO A 159 -16.46 -5.87 8.94
C PRO A 159 -17.53 -6.87 9.40
N ARG A 160 -18.79 -6.46 9.46
CA ARG A 160 -19.91 -7.32 9.87
C ARG A 160 -20.14 -8.52 8.96
N ASN A 161 -19.70 -8.43 7.71
CA ASN A 161 -19.78 -9.54 6.76
C ASN A 161 -18.64 -10.56 6.95
N PHE A 162 -17.68 -10.31 7.85
CA PHE A 162 -16.47 -11.09 8.06
C PHE A 162 -16.26 -11.53 9.51
N THR A 163 -17.34 -11.71 10.24
CA THR A 163 -17.33 -12.11 11.67
C THR A 163 -16.65 -13.45 11.95
N HIS A 164 -16.43 -14.26 10.92
CA HIS A 164 -15.67 -15.52 11.01
C HIS A 164 -14.16 -15.32 11.12
N LEU A 165 -13.66 -14.13 10.78
CA LEU A 165 -12.25 -13.80 10.94
C LEU A 165 -11.91 -13.51 12.39
N LYS A 166 -10.65 -13.74 12.75
CA LYS A 166 -10.14 -13.46 14.10
C LYS A 166 -9.86 -11.97 14.27
N VAL A 167 -10.09 -11.47 15.47
CA VAL A 167 -9.75 -10.09 15.81
C VAL A 167 -8.26 -10.00 16.14
N VAL A 168 -7.60 -8.96 15.66
CA VAL A 168 -6.20 -8.64 15.89
C VAL A 168 -6.12 -7.26 16.52
N ALA A 169 -5.35 -7.12 17.62
CA ALA A 169 -5.20 -5.85 18.33
C ALA A 169 -3.74 -5.59 18.71
N GLY A 170 -3.42 -4.32 18.96
CA GLY A 170 -2.09 -3.86 19.43
C GLY A 170 -1.33 -3.06 18.39
N ASP A 171 -0.30 -2.34 18.87
CA ASP A 171 0.55 -1.51 18.02
C ASP A 171 1.30 -2.38 17.01
N ASN A 172 1.34 -1.96 15.74
CA ASN A 172 1.95 -2.68 14.62
C ASN A 172 1.43 -4.13 14.42
N ALA A 173 0.30 -4.50 15.03
CA ALA A 173 -0.28 -5.83 14.93
C ALA A 173 -0.68 -6.19 13.50
N ALA A 174 -1.20 -5.24 12.72
CA ALA A 174 -1.64 -5.48 11.35
C ALA A 174 -0.54 -6.07 10.47
N ALA A 175 0.66 -5.47 10.49
CA ALA A 175 1.81 -5.92 9.68
C ALA A 175 2.34 -7.30 10.10
N ASN A 176 2.08 -7.73 11.36
CA ASN A 176 2.60 -8.96 11.93
C ASN A 176 1.53 -10.07 12.08
N ALA A 177 0.27 -9.79 11.70
CA ALA A 177 -0.85 -10.69 11.92
C ALA A 177 -0.82 -11.95 11.05
N ALA A 178 -0.49 -11.81 9.77
CA ALA A 178 -0.59 -12.94 8.83
C ALA A 178 0.32 -14.12 9.20
N PRO A 179 1.60 -13.94 9.56
CA PRO A 179 2.48 -15.04 9.95
C PRO A 179 1.97 -15.78 11.20
N ILE A 180 1.55 -15.05 12.24
CA ILE A 180 1.08 -15.70 13.48
C ILE A 180 -0.25 -16.41 13.25
N LEU A 181 -1.19 -15.82 12.51
CA LEU A 181 -2.45 -16.49 12.18
C LEU A 181 -2.23 -17.76 11.36
N ALA A 182 -1.28 -17.77 10.42
CA ALA A 182 -0.89 -18.97 9.68
C ALA A 182 -0.32 -20.03 10.61
N ALA A 183 0.53 -19.63 11.56
CA ALA A 183 1.11 -20.51 12.56
C ALA A 183 0.05 -21.11 13.49
N LEU A 184 -0.88 -20.31 13.99
CA LEU A 184 -1.95 -20.81 14.87
C LEU A 184 -2.91 -21.78 14.14
N ARG A 185 -3.11 -21.62 12.84
CA ARG A 185 -3.93 -22.51 12.01
C ARG A 185 -3.34 -23.92 11.84
N THR A 186 -2.06 -24.14 12.19
CA THR A 186 -1.45 -25.49 12.16
C THR A 186 -2.12 -26.46 13.16
N GLU A 187 -2.80 -25.92 14.18
CA GLU A 187 -3.61 -26.68 15.15
C GLU A 187 -5.09 -26.28 15.02
N PRO A 188 -5.83 -26.83 14.04
CA PRO A 188 -7.16 -26.34 13.65
C PRO A 188 -8.20 -26.40 14.77
N GLU A 189 -8.17 -27.45 15.61
CA GLU A 189 -9.10 -27.62 16.72
C GLU A 189 -8.96 -26.48 17.73
N LEU A 190 -7.72 -26.24 18.19
CA LEU A 190 -7.43 -25.17 19.14
C LEU A 190 -7.64 -23.79 18.51
N PHE A 191 -7.27 -23.61 17.22
CA PHE A 191 -7.50 -22.37 16.50
C PHE A 191 -8.99 -22.04 16.34
N SER A 192 -9.87 -23.05 16.27
CA SER A 192 -11.31 -22.81 16.19
C SER A 192 -11.84 -22.06 17.40
N GLU A 193 -11.24 -22.28 18.56
CA GLU A 193 -11.62 -21.62 19.82
C GLU A 193 -11.04 -20.21 19.98
N VAL A 194 -10.06 -19.83 19.17
CA VAL A 194 -9.52 -18.46 19.18
C VAL A 194 -10.58 -17.49 18.67
N TRP A 195 -10.79 -16.38 19.38
CA TRP A 195 -11.59 -15.26 18.90
C TRP A 195 -10.75 -14.02 18.60
N ALA A 196 -9.69 -13.76 19.41
CA ALA A 196 -8.81 -12.61 19.21
C ALA A 196 -7.35 -12.95 19.53
N ILE A 197 -6.45 -12.16 18.97
CA ILE A 197 -5.02 -12.15 19.30
C ILE A 197 -4.55 -10.72 19.53
N SER A 198 -3.63 -10.51 20.47
CA SER A 198 -3.09 -9.19 20.77
C SER A 198 -1.57 -9.18 20.67
N PHE A 199 -1.02 -8.24 19.89
CA PHE A 199 0.42 -8.04 19.79
C PHE A 199 0.89 -7.15 20.95
N ARG A 200 1.65 -7.70 21.87
CA ARG A 200 2.07 -7.03 23.10
C ARG A 200 3.49 -6.52 23.02
N SER A 201 3.65 -5.21 23.25
CA SER A 201 4.95 -4.53 23.25
C SER A 201 5.77 -4.83 21.99
N GLU A 202 5.12 -4.98 20.84
CA GLU A 202 5.69 -5.25 19.52
C GLU A 202 6.61 -6.49 19.46
N ARG A 203 6.43 -7.49 20.33
CA ARG A 203 7.34 -8.63 20.38
C ARG A 203 6.69 -9.98 20.64
N ARG A 204 5.53 -10.05 21.29
CA ARG A 204 4.87 -11.32 21.61
C ARG A 204 3.38 -11.26 21.34
N TRP A 205 2.77 -12.43 21.23
CA TRP A 205 1.33 -12.56 21.03
C TRP A 205 0.66 -13.16 22.23
N ASP A 206 -0.44 -12.55 22.65
CA ASP A 206 -1.39 -13.12 23.60
C ASP A 206 -2.64 -13.52 22.80
N VAL A 207 -3.12 -14.76 23.03
CA VAL A 207 -4.26 -15.36 22.31
C VAL A 207 -5.44 -15.43 23.25
N TYR A 208 -6.60 -14.99 22.81
CA TYR A 208 -7.83 -15.01 23.60
C TYR A 208 -8.79 -16.03 23.01
N LEU A 209 -9.24 -16.97 23.85
CA LEU A 209 -10.22 -17.96 23.48
C LEU A 209 -11.64 -17.45 23.69
N LYS A 210 -12.63 -18.08 23.04
CA LYS A 210 -14.06 -17.74 23.14
C LYS A 210 -14.62 -17.83 24.55
N ASN A 211 -14.04 -18.71 25.40
CA ASN A 211 -14.42 -18.82 26.81
C ASN A 211 -13.80 -17.77 27.73
N GLY A 212 -13.06 -16.81 27.19
CA GLY A 212 -12.40 -15.73 27.92
C GLY A 212 -10.99 -16.03 28.41
N MET A 213 -10.48 -17.25 28.20
CA MET A 213 -9.13 -17.63 28.58
C MET A 213 -8.08 -16.90 27.77
N GLU A 214 -7.02 -16.40 28.44
CA GLU A 214 -5.85 -15.78 27.81
C GLU A 214 -4.69 -16.80 27.75
N ILE A 215 -4.08 -16.93 26.57
CA ILE A 215 -2.89 -17.76 26.36
C ILE A 215 -1.74 -16.83 25.99
N ARG A 216 -0.70 -16.78 26.83
CA ARG A 216 0.49 -15.95 26.62
C ARG A 216 1.56 -16.75 25.92
N LEU A 217 1.82 -16.40 24.64
CA LEU A 217 2.86 -17.05 23.85
C LEU A 217 4.25 -16.44 24.13
N PRO A 218 5.32 -17.23 24.01
CA PRO A 218 6.69 -16.71 24.10
C PRO A 218 7.01 -15.84 22.86
N GLU A 219 7.96 -14.92 23.03
CA GLU A 219 8.51 -14.13 21.93
C GLU A 219 9.29 -15.02 20.96
N SER A 220 10.11 -15.92 21.50
CA SER A 220 10.84 -16.91 20.72
C SER A 220 10.03 -18.19 20.56
N ASP A 221 9.89 -18.65 19.31
CA ASP A 221 9.23 -19.91 18.96
C ASP A 221 7.78 -20.08 19.48
N PRO A 222 6.88 -19.13 19.16
CA PRO A 222 5.48 -19.22 19.56
C PRO A 222 4.76 -20.43 18.94
N ILE A 223 5.23 -20.91 17.78
CA ILE A 223 4.64 -22.04 17.06
C ILE A 223 4.78 -23.32 17.86
N SER A 224 6.00 -23.66 18.31
CA SER A 224 6.22 -24.86 19.12
C SER A 224 5.49 -24.79 20.48
N ALA A 225 5.36 -23.59 21.06
CA ALA A 225 4.59 -23.41 22.29
C ALA A 225 3.09 -23.70 22.06
N TRP A 226 2.54 -23.21 20.95
CA TRP A 226 1.16 -23.45 20.53
C TRP A 226 0.89 -24.92 20.25
N SER A 227 1.76 -25.60 19.49
CA SER A 227 1.61 -27.03 19.21
C SER A 227 1.72 -27.89 20.47
N ARG A 228 2.62 -27.54 21.42
CA ARG A 228 2.67 -28.23 22.73
C ARG A 228 1.37 -28.09 23.52
N LEU A 229 0.80 -26.85 23.51
CA LEU A 229 -0.50 -26.62 24.15
C LEU A 229 -1.58 -27.49 23.53
N ALA A 230 -1.64 -27.58 22.21
CA ALA A 230 -2.62 -28.38 21.49
C ALA A 230 -2.51 -29.86 21.81
N VAL A 231 -1.29 -30.40 21.96
CA VAL A 231 -1.09 -31.81 22.42
C VAL A 231 -1.65 -32.00 23.83
N ILE A 232 -1.31 -31.10 24.77
CA ILE A 232 -1.79 -31.17 26.15
C ILE A 232 -3.32 -31.02 26.22
N ASP A 233 -3.87 -30.14 25.36
CA ASP A 233 -5.32 -29.92 25.31
C ASP A 233 -6.08 -31.17 24.84
N ARG A 234 -5.59 -31.82 23.79
CA ARG A 234 -6.17 -33.09 23.31
C ARG A 234 -6.14 -34.21 24.39
N GLU A 235 -5.09 -34.25 25.24
CA GLU A 235 -4.95 -35.27 26.29
C GLU A 235 -5.74 -34.93 27.57
N LYS A 236 -5.80 -33.66 27.94
CA LYS A 236 -6.24 -33.23 29.29
C LYS A 236 -7.41 -32.23 29.25
N ALA A 237 -7.86 -31.83 28.08
CA ALA A 237 -8.92 -30.83 27.86
C ALA A 237 -8.67 -29.55 28.71
N ILE A 238 -7.43 -29.02 28.65
CA ILE A 238 -7.00 -27.96 29.56
C ILE A 238 -7.72 -26.64 29.26
N THR A 239 -8.06 -26.41 28.01
CA THR A 239 -8.81 -25.21 27.59
C THR A 239 -10.28 -25.24 28.03
N ASN A 240 -10.81 -26.39 28.41
CA ASN A 240 -12.17 -26.54 28.94
C ASN A 240 -12.22 -26.40 30.48
N ARG A 241 -11.08 -26.18 31.14
CA ARG A 241 -11.03 -25.97 32.59
C ARG A 241 -11.32 -24.52 32.94
N ASP A 242 -11.70 -24.29 34.20
CA ASP A 242 -11.94 -22.93 34.70
C ASP A 242 -10.61 -22.22 35.02
N LEU A 243 -9.94 -21.76 33.94
CA LEU A 243 -8.65 -21.09 34.00
C LEU A 243 -8.80 -19.71 33.35
N ALA A 244 -8.18 -18.70 33.95
CA ALA A 244 -8.12 -17.35 33.41
C ALA A 244 -6.95 -17.22 32.43
N VAL A 245 -5.78 -17.78 32.77
CA VAL A 245 -4.56 -17.62 31.97
C VAL A 245 -3.80 -18.94 31.84
N ILE A 246 -3.28 -19.18 30.64
CA ILE A 246 -2.25 -20.21 30.38
C ILE A 246 -0.99 -19.45 29.89
N ASP A 247 0.07 -19.50 30.69
CA ASP A 247 1.33 -18.82 30.33
C ASP A 247 2.36 -19.86 29.83
N LEU A 248 2.77 -19.66 28.55
CA LEU A 248 3.72 -20.50 27.82
C LEU A 248 5.07 -19.82 27.61
N ARG A 249 5.29 -18.65 28.22
CA ARG A 249 6.50 -17.84 27.99
C ARG A 249 7.77 -18.49 28.48
N ILE A 250 7.68 -19.35 29.50
CA ILE A 250 8.84 -20.08 29.99
C ILE A 250 8.96 -21.39 29.21
N PRO A 251 10.11 -21.65 28.55
CA PRO A 251 10.29 -22.87 27.76
C PRO A 251 10.04 -24.14 28.61
N LYS A 252 9.32 -25.11 28.05
CA LYS A 252 8.98 -26.40 28.65
C LYS A 252 8.09 -26.32 29.89
N GLN A 253 7.64 -25.15 30.31
CA GLN A 253 6.69 -25.00 31.42
C GLN A 253 5.33 -24.56 30.87
N LEU A 254 4.29 -24.94 31.58
CA LEU A 254 2.93 -24.46 31.40
C LEU A 254 2.46 -24.01 32.78
N ILE A 255 2.29 -22.69 32.91
CA ILE A 255 1.81 -22.07 34.15
C ILE A 255 0.35 -21.72 33.93
N VAL A 256 -0.50 -22.07 34.91
CA VAL A 256 -1.94 -21.79 34.84
C VAL A 256 -2.37 -20.88 35.97
N GLU A 257 -3.23 -19.93 35.68
CA GLU A 257 -3.89 -19.09 36.67
C GLU A 257 -5.38 -19.47 36.66
N PRO A 258 -5.93 -19.93 37.80
CA PRO A 258 -7.34 -20.26 37.89
C PRO A 258 -8.21 -18.99 37.83
N ASN A 259 -9.44 -19.13 37.32
CA ASN A 259 -10.43 -18.06 37.35
C ASN A 259 -11.02 -17.92 38.76
N ILE A 260 -10.30 -17.21 39.65
CA ILE A 260 -10.74 -16.99 41.03
C ILE A 260 -11.73 -15.83 41.02
N PRO A 261 -13.02 -16.03 41.37
CA PRO A 261 -13.96 -14.94 41.49
C PRO A 261 -13.45 -13.93 42.54
N VAL A 262 -13.32 -12.67 42.16
CA VAL A 262 -12.96 -11.59 43.08
C VAL A 262 -14.02 -11.54 44.17
N ARG A 263 -13.71 -12.03 45.34
CA ARG A 263 -14.57 -11.98 46.53
C ARG A 263 -14.77 -10.50 46.83
N GLY A 264 -15.95 -9.97 46.52
CA GLY A 264 -16.26 -8.56 46.79
C GLY A 264 -15.89 -8.25 48.25
N LYS A 265 -15.13 -7.16 48.45
CA LYS A 265 -14.92 -6.59 49.79
C LYS A 265 -16.29 -6.40 50.41
N GLY A 266 -16.63 -7.26 51.34
CA GLY A 266 -17.84 -7.09 52.16
C GLY A 266 -17.81 -5.69 52.75
N SER A 267 -18.86 -4.94 52.52
CA SER A 267 -19.16 -3.73 53.28
C SER A 267 -19.32 -4.14 54.74
N ASN A 268 -18.30 -3.84 55.55
CA ASN A 268 -18.52 -3.85 56.99
C ASN A 268 -19.47 -2.68 57.32
N THR A 269 -20.66 -3.01 57.70
CA THR A 269 -21.57 -2.21 58.46
C THR A 269 -20.97 -1.77 59.78
#